data_66b0b5b894fb8b99ec0b869ffb65395a
#
_entry.id   66b0b5b894fb8b99ec0b869ffb65395a
#
_cell.length_a   1.000
_cell.length_b   1.000
_cell.length_c   1.000
_cell.angle_alpha   90.00
_cell.angle_beta   90.00
_cell.angle_gamma   90.00
#
_symmetry.space_group_name_H-M   'P 1'
#
loop_
_entity.id
_entity.type
_entity.pdbx_description
1 polymer ?
#
loop_
_entity_poly.entity_id
_entity_poly.type
_entity_poly.pdbx_seq_one_letter_code
_entity_poly.pdbx_strand_id
1 'polypeptide(L)'
;MVAAFNPFSGPDQTFGPEMWAGCEAAATAINAAGGVLTHKVACTSVNTQGNPDDAVTAGAKVLATTPNMFGVLGPSSDEADASAPLINAAKIPMFADTGEASFDHNKLPYFWRMVPADDVRGYAMALYAKEKGYLRAAAVFGDDIGSQAGVPTLLRGYSELGGQMVINQKITLGQSSYQSQVEQLIAAKPQVIFTETSPQANATYLAELQQLGHLIPVVGTDVTIQPSWFTAMAVAIGKPALTKYFFAEQPYAPPSGPGWQLYNKDLLASSSVPKPAQWSTDSYTMTYYDSVILMALAATMAKSTNPAVWNAYIPSVTTPGAVVVHSFADGVAALLAGKKIDYVGAAGVIAFNQWHNSGGGFQIDSYQANGDLNLVSSITAAQLAPLIK
;
A
#
# COMPACT_ATOMS: atom_id res chain seq x y z
N MET A 1 6.44 21.15 -4.14
CA MET A 1 7.16 20.04 -3.51
C MET A 1 6.16 19.04 -2.97
N VAL A 2 6.28 17.74 -3.26
CA VAL A 2 5.52 16.65 -2.64
C VAL A 2 6.46 15.91 -1.70
N ALA A 3 6.06 15.69 -0.46
CA ALA A 3 6.83 14.92 0.50
C ALA A 3 6.45 13.43 0.42
N ALA A 4 7.42 12.57 0.18
CA ALA A 4 7.33 11.14 0.40
C ALA A 4 7.65 10.89 1.89
N PHE A 5 6.60 10.83 2.71
CA PHE A 5 6.66 10.80 4.17
C PHE A 5 6.40 9.39 4.66
N ASN A 6 7.45 8.60 4.72
CA ASN A 6 7.37 7.17 5.03
C ASN A 6 8.71 6.64 5.59
N PRO A 7 8.76 5.42 6.14
CA PRO A 7 10.01 4.82 6.57
C PRO A 7 10.99 4.57 5.41
N PHE A 8 12.14 5.24 5.44
CA PHE A 8 13.29 4.93 4.58
C PHE A 8 14.38 4.17 5.35
N SER A 9 14.18 3.97 6.64
CA SER A 9 15.01 3.15 7.53
C SER A 9 14.13 2.55 8.63
N GLY A 10 14.66 1.57 9.36
CA GLY A 10 13.90 0.86 10.39
C GLY A 10 13.28 -0.45 9.85
N PRO A 11 12.39 -1.09 10.63
CA PRO A 11 11.74 -2.35 10.24
C PRO A 11 10.96 -2.25 8.93
N ASP A 12 10.28 -1.13 8.69
CA ASP A 12 9.40 -0.88 7.56
C ASP A 12 10.04 -0.06 6.43
N GLN A 13 11.36 -0.04 6.39
CA GLN A 13 12.15 0.72 5.40
C GLN A 13 11.83 0.41 3.92
N THR A 14 10.98 -0.57 3.66
CA THR A 14 10.55 -0.93 2.31
C THR A 14 9.55 0.04 1.73
N PHE A 15 8.74 0.69 2.57
CA PHE A 15 7.68 1.62 2.14
C PHE A 15 8.22 2.93 1.56
N GLY A 16 9.33 3.44 2.08
CA GLY A 16 9.93 4.67 1.57
C GLY A 16 10.32 4.61 0.08
N PRO A 17 11.08 3.59 -0.37
CA PRO A 17 11.46 3.42 -1.77
C PRO A 17 10.29 3.26 -2.75
N GLU A 18 9.21 2.54 -2.38
CA GLU A 18 8.04 2.39 -3.24
C GLU A 18 7.28 3.70 -3.39
N MET A 19 7.06 4.43 -2.29
CA MET A 19 6.44 5.75 -2.31
C MET A 19 7.26 6.74 -3.12
N TRP A 20 8.58 6.70 -2.97
CA TRP A 20 9.50 7.50 -3.77
C TRP A 20 9.35 7.22 -5.26
N ALA A 21 9.28 5.95 -5.64
CA ALA A 21 9.13 5.54 -7.04
C ALA A 21 7.83 6.07 -7.66
N GLY A 22 6.70 5.95 -6.95
CA GLY A 22 5.42 6.50 -7.40
C GLY A 22 5.43 8.02 -7.54
N CYS A 23 6.00 8.73 -6.55
CA CYS A 23 6.14 10.19 -6.60
C CYS A 23 6.95 10.66 -7.81
N GLU A 24 8.14 10.09 -8.03
CA GLU A 24 9.06 10.49 -9.08
C GLU A 24 8.53 10.14 -10.49
N ALA A 25 7.84 9.00 -10.63
CA ALA A 25 7.17 8.66 -11.88
C ALA A 25 6.07 9.67 -12.23
N ALA A 26 5.25 10.07 -11.25
CA ALA A 26 4.22 11.07 -11.45
C ALA A 26 4.79 12.46 -11.72
N ALA A 27 5.85 12.85 -11.00
CA ALA A 27 6.55 14.11 -11.25
C ALA A 27 7.13 14.16 -12.67
N THR A 28 7.66 13.04 -13.17
CA THR A 28 8.13 12.89 -14.54
C THR A 28 7.01 13.15 -15.56
N ALA A 29 5.85 12.50 -15.38
CA ALA A 29 4.67 12.68 -16.24
C ALA A 29 4.14 14.12 -16.24
N ILE A 30 3.96 14.69 -15.05
CA ILE A 30 3.42 16.04 -14.86
C ILE A 30 4.36 17.08 -15.49
N ASN A 31 5.66 16.96 -15.22
CA ASN A 31 6.66 17.90 -15.72
C ASN A 31 6.83 17.83 -17.24
N ALA A 32 6.70 16.64 -17.84
CA ALA A 32 6.69 16.45 -19.28
C ALA A 32 5.45 17.11 -19.94
N ALA A 33 4.31 17.17 -19.23
CA ALA A 33 3.09 17.83 -19.69
C ALA A 33 3.05 19.36 -19.40
N GLY A 34 4.16 19.96 -18.95
CA GLY A 34 4.28 21.40 -18.70
C GLY A 34 4.10 21.84 -17.24
N GLY A 35 3.91 20.88 -16.32
CA GLY A 35 3.76 21.16 -14.89
C GLY A 35 2.35 21.61 -14.47
N VAL A 36 2.15 21.74 -13.16
CA VAL A 36 0.88 22.21 -12.59
C VAL A 36 0.84 23.72 -12.68
N LEU A 37 -0.07 24.27 -13.49
CA LEU A 37 -0.16 25.73 -13.72
C LEU A 37 1.22 26.36 -14.03
N THR A 38 2.02 25.68 -14.86
CA THR A 38 3.40 26.00 -15.26
C THR A 38 4.48 25.75 -14.18
N HIS A 39 4.12 25.31 -12.99
CA HIS A 39 5.09 24.97 -11.94
C HIS A 39 5.48 23.50 -12.01
N LYS A 40 6.79 23.23 -11.93
CA LYS A 40 7.29 21.85 -11.85
C LYS A 40 6.96 21.21 -10.50
N VAL A 41 6.65 19.93 -10.54
CA VAL A 41 6.55 19.07 -9.34
C VAL A 41 7.92 18.45 -9.06
N ALA A 42 8.29 18.38 -7.81
CA ALA A 42 9.48 17.66 -7.34
C ALA A 42 9.14 16.93 -6.04
N CYS A 43 9.73 15.75 -5.85
CA CYS A 43 9.58 14.95 -4.65
C CYS A 43 10.69 15.26 -3.62
N THR A 44 10.40 15.07 -2.35
CA THR A 44 11.39 15.08 -1.27
C THR A 44 11.11 13.91 -0.32
N SER A 45 12.13 13.14 0.01
CA SER A 45 12.02 12.06 0.97
C SER A 45 12.02 12.58 2.39
N VAL A 46 11.12 12.08 3.23
CA VAL A 46 11.03 12.38 4.65
C VAL A 46 11.00 11.07 5.40
N ASN A 47 12.13 10.72 6.02
CA ASN A 47 12.24 9.46 6.73
C ASN A 47 11.58 9.55 8.11
N THR A 48 10.52 8.77 8.30
CA THR A 48 9.75 8.66 9.54
C THR A 48 10.27 7.55 10.47
N GLN A 49 11.15 6.70 9.96
CA GLN A 49 11.73 5.54 10.64
C GLN A 49 10.72 4.48 11.09
N GLY A 50 9.42 4.65 10.75
CA GLY A 50 8.35 3.71 11.09
C GLY A 50 7.93 3.78 12.56
N ASN A 51 8.07 4.93 13.20
CA ASN A 51 7.59 5.11 14.57
C ASN A 51 6.95 6.50 14.79
N PRO A 52 6.00 6.61 15.73
CA PRO A 52 5.22 7.82 15.97
C PRO A 52 6.06 9.06 16.31
N ASP A 53 7.04 8.94 17.17
CA ASP A 53 7.82 10.09 17.69
C ASP A 53 8.73 10.68 16.62
N ASP A 54 9.40 9.81 15.86
CA ASP A 54 10.25 10.24 14.74
C ASP A 54 9.41 10.84 13.60
N ALA A 55 8.24 10.28 13.33
CA ALA A 55 7.30 10.80 12.33
C ALA A 55 6.82 12.22 12.68
N VAL A 56 6.42 12.46 13.92
CA VAL A 56 6.02 13.82 14.38
C VAL A 56 7.19 14.80 14.24
N THR A 57 8.39 14.38 14.62
CA THR A 57 9.61 15.21 14.52
C THR A 57 9.94 15.51 13.05
N ALA A 58 9.93 14.51 12.18
CA ALA A 58 10.20 14.64 10.75
C ALA A 58 9.13 15.51 10.06
N GLY A 59 7.85 15.33 10.42
CA GLY A 59 6.72 16.11 9.93
C GLY A 59 6.85 17.59 10.31
N ALA A 60 7.09 17.88 11.57
CA ALA A 60 7.30 19.26 12.03
C ALA A 60 8.48 19.94 11.31
N LYS A 61 9.59 19.20 11.13
CA LYS A 61 10.77 19.70 10.41
C LYS A 61 10.44 20.01 8.94
N VAL A 62 9.84 19.07 8.21
CA VAL A 62 9.59 19.28 6.78
C VAL A 62 8.58 20.39 6.54
N LEU A 63 7.55 20.52 7.36
CA LEU A 63 6.58 21.62 7.28
C LEU A 63 7.22 22.99 7.54
N ALA A 64 8.17 23.07 8.47
CA ALA A 64 8.89 24.30 8.76
C ALA A 64 9.92 24.67 7.68
N THR A 65 10.52 23.70 7.00
CA THR A 65 11.65 23.93 6.06
C THR A 65 11.24 23.91 4.59
N THR A 66 9.99 23.53 4.26
CA THR A 66 9.51 23.41 2.89
C THR A 66 8.33 24.36 2.64
N PRO A 67 8.59 25.65 2.37
CA PRO A 67 7.53 26.68 2.29
C PRO A 67 6.54 26.45 1.15
N ASN A 68 6.92 25.69 0.11
CA ASN A 68 6.09 25.38 -1.06
C ASN A 68 5.60 23.94 -1.04
N MET A 69 5.26 23.43 0.14
CA MET A 69 4.69 22.10 0.28
C MET A 69 3.37 22.05 -0.50
N PHE A 70 3.31 21.13 -1.47
CA PHE A 70 2.15 20.96 -2.33
C PHE A 70 1.23 19.86 -1.79
N GLY A 71 1.80 18.78 -1.27
CA GLY A 71 1.08 17.67 -0.65
C GLY A 71 2.04 16.69 0.00
N VAL A 72 1.48 15.71 0.68
CA VAL A 72 2.20 14.64 1.37
C VAL A 72 1.67 13.30 0.86
N LEU A 73 2.55 12.37 0.52
CA LEU A 73 2.27 10.95 0.40
C LEU A 73 2.59 10.31 1.75
N GLY A 74 1.73 9.45 2.25
CA GLY A 74 1.78 8.95 3.62
C GLY A 74 0.88 9.79 4.57
N PRO A 75 0.92 9.52 5.87
CA PRO A 75 1.77 8.54 6.57
C PRO A 75 1.30 7.09 6.41
N SER A 76 2.18 6.14 6.75
CA SER A 76 1.85 4.72 6.90
C SER A 76 1.25 4.41 8.28
N SER A 77 0.79 3.16 8.49
CA SER A 77 -0.01 2.79 9.64
C SER A 77 0.63 3.10 10.99
N ASP A 78 1.89 2.70 11.21
CA ASP A 78 2.54 2.80 12.53
C ASP A 78 2.70 4.24 13.04
N GLU A 79 2.70 5.22 12.14
CA GLU A 79 2.92 6.63 12.47
C GLU A 79 1.71 7.53 12.19
N ALA A 80 0.65 7.00 11.58
CA ALA A 80 -0.47 7.83 11.10
C ALA A 80 -1.23 8.54 12.23
N ASP A 81 -1.57 7.85 13.29
CA ASP A 81 -2.32 8.41 14.41
C ASP A 81 -1.60 9.60 15.06
N ALA A 82 -0.27 9.55 15.11
CA ALA A 82 0.54 10.63 15.71
C ALA A 82 0.81 11.78 14.73
N SER A 83 1.08 11.51 13.45
CA SER A 83 1.57 12.50 12.49
C SER A 83 0.47 13.13 11.64
N ALA A 84 -0.61 12.42 11.31
CA ALA A 84 -1.69 12.95 10.48
C ALA A 84 -2.36 14.21 11.08
N PRO A 85 -2.64 14.32 12.39
CA PRO A 85 -3.17 15.55 12.97
C PRO A 85 -2.27 16.76 12.77
N LEU A 86 -0.94 16.58 12.84
CA LEU A 86 0.04 17.65 12.63
C LEU A 86 -0.01 18.17 11.17
N ILE A 87 0.02 17.26 10.19
CA ILE A 87 -0.04 17.63 8.76
C ILE A 87 -1.39 18.27 8.43
N ASN A 88 -2.49 17.71 8.98
CA ASN A 88 -3.83 18.28 8.83
C ASN A 88 -3.93 19.72 9.39
N ALA A 89 -3.33 20.00 10.54
CA ALA A 89 -3.33 21.32 11.14
C ALA A 89 -2.58 22.35 10.25
N ALA A 90 -1.58 21.92 9.50
CA ALA A 90 -0.88 22.74 8.51
C ALA A 90 -1.70 22.96 7.23
N LYS A 91 -2.88 22.35 7.08
CA LYS A 91 -3.75 22.39 5.90
C LYS A 91 -3.06 21.90 4.63
N ILE A 92 -2.23 20.87 4.77
CA ILE A 92 -1.58 20.20 3.65
C ILE A 92 -2.32 18.85 3.41
N PRO A 93 -2.88 18.62 2.21
CA PRO A 93 -3.46 17.35 1.88
C PRO A 93 -2.42 16.23 1.93
N MET A 94 -2.77 15.16 2.62
CA MET A 94 -2.00 13.94 2.70
C MET A 94 -2.78 12.78 2.08
N PHE A 95 -2.09 11.98 1.30
CA PHE A 95 -2.60 10.77 0.68
C PHE A 95 -1.96 9.59 1.39
N ALA A 96 -2.66 9.12 2.43
CA ALA A 96 -2.15 8.12 3.36
C ALA A 96 -2.32 6.71 2.82
N ASP A 97 -1.36 5.87 3.15
CA ASP A 97 -1.34 4.43 2.90
C ASP A 97 -1.67 3.60 4.15
N THR A 98 -2.20 4.27 5.18
CA THR A 98 -2.68 3.57 6.38
C THR A 98 -4.04 2.92 6.15
N GLY A 99 -4.13 1.62 6.39
CA GLY A 99 -5.38 0.86 6.41
C GLY A 99 -6.05 0.82 7.79
N GLU A 100 -5.49 1.50 8.81
CA GLU A 100 -5.96 1.47 10.19
C GLU A 100 -7.44 1.80 10.34
N ALA A 101 -8.15 1.02 11.16
CA ALA A 101 -9.58 1.21 11.44
C ALA A 101 -9.90 2.55 12.10
N SER A 102 -8.96 3.19 12.80
CA SER A 102 -9.09 4.53 13.36
C SER A 102 -9.41 5.59 12.31
N PHE A 103 -9.01 5.34 11.05
CA PHE A 103 -9.25 6.25 9.93
C PHE A 103 -10.49 5.89 9.08
N ASP A 104 -11.24 4.83 9.38
CA ASP A 104 -12.45 4.46 8.61
C ASP A 104 -13.52 5.55 8.63
N HIS A 105 -13.64 6.25 9.75
CA HIS A 105 -14.54 7.37 9.95
C HIS A 105 -13.80 8.63 10.38
N ASN A 106 -12.62 8.87 9.78
CA ASN A 106 -11.80 10.03 10.14
C ASN A 106 -12.52 11.35 9.87
N LYS A 107 -12.13 12.40 10.60
CA LYS A 107 -12.69 13.76 10.50
C LYS A 107 -11.64 14.79 10.09
N LEU A 108 -10.49 14.34 9.61
CA LEU A 108 -9.40 15.20 9.18
C LEU A 108 -9.65 15.66 7.73
N PRO A 109 -9.98 16.94 7.47
CA PRO A 109 -10.40 17.40 6.14
C PRO A 109 -9.29 17.36 5.08
N TYR A 110 -8.04 17.22 5.48
CA TYR A 110 -6.88 17.12 4.59
C TYR A 110 -6.29 15.70 4.53
N PHE A 111 -7.01 14.71 5.06
CA PHE A 111 -6.62 13.30 5.02
C PHE A 111 -7.40 12.58 3.93
N TRP A 112 -6.69 11.85 3.06
CA TRP A 112 -7.23 11.03 1.97
C TRP A 112 -6.59 9.66 2.04
N ARG A 113 -7.40 8.61 2.24
CA ARG A 113 -6.91 7.23 2.24
C ARG A 113 -7.06 6.63 0.86
N MET A 114 -5.93 6.20 0.28
CA MET A 114 -5.88 5.65 -1.07
C MET A 114 -5.87 4.12 -1.10
N VAL A 115 -5.78 3.47 0.06
CA VAL A 115 -5.73 2.02 0.21
C VAL A 115 -7.00 1.50 0.88
N PRO A 116 -7.40 0.23 0.66
CA PRO A 116 -8.47 -0.39 1.42
C PRO A 116 -8.14 -0.44 2.92
N ALA A 117 -9.19 -0.58 3.74
CA ALA A 117 -9.01 -0.74 5.18
C ALA A 117 -8.41 -2.11 5.53
N ASP A 118 -7.52 -2.16 6.51
CA ASP A 118 -6.82 -3.38 6.94
C ASP A 118 -7.77 -4.41 7.54
N ASP A 119 -8.85 -3.97 8.15
CA ASP A 119 -9.89 -4.86 8.64
C ASP A 119 -10.62 -5.59 7.48
N VAL A 120 -10.66 -5.01 6.29
CA VAL A 120 -11.18 -5.68 5.08
C VAL A 120 -10.15 -6.68 4.52
N ARG A 121 -8.86 -6.39 4.63
CA ARG A 121 -7.75 -7.26 4.22
C ARG A 121 -7.82 -8.64 4.89
N GLY A 122 -8.07 -8.67 6.21
CA GLY A 122 -8.21 -9.93 6.95
C GLY A 122 -9.28 -10.85 6.37
N TYR A 123 -10.41 -10.29 5.92
CA TYR A 123 -11.44 -11.07 5.24
C TYR A 123 -11.01 -11.57 3.86
N ALA A 124 -10.25 -10.78 3.11
CA ALA A 124 -9.74 -11.19 1.81
C ALA A 124 -8.82 -12.42 1.93
N MET A 125 -7.89 -12.41 2.89
CA MET A 125 -7.03 -13.54 3.19
C MET A 125 -7.83 -14.80 3.58
N ALA A 126 -8.87 -14.63 4.40
CA ALA A 126 -9.74 -15.73 4.84
C ALA A 126 -10.54 -16.33 3.65
N LEU A 127 -11.07 -15.51 2.75
CA LEU A 127 -11.77 -15.95 1.54
C LEU A 127 -10.87 -16.75 0.62
N TYR A 128 -9.64 -16.27 0.40
CA TYR A 128 -8.67 -17.01 -0.41
C TYR A 128 -8.34 -18.39 0.18
N ALA A 129 -8.10 -18.45 1.48
CA ALA A 129 -7.82 -19.74 2.14
C ALA A 129 -9.00 -20.70 2.03
N LYS A 130 -10.23 -20.21 2.14
CA LYS A 130 -11.45 -21.01 1.89
C LYS A 130 -11.51 -21.49 0.44
N GLU A 131 -11.24 -20.64 -0.54
CA GLU A 131 -11.19 -21.00 -1.97
C GLU A 131 -10.19 -22.15 -2.22
N LYS A 132 -9.04 -22.12 -1.54
CA LYS A 132 -8.03 -23.19 -1.62
C LYS A 132 -8.37 -24.43 -0.79
N GLY A 133 -9.45 -24.43 -0.03
CA GLY A 133 -9.86 -25.55 0.81
C GLY A 133 -9.02 -25.74 2.08
N TYR A 134 -8.30 -24.74 2.53
CA TYR A 134 -7.59 -24.78 3.81
C TYR A 134 -8.59 -24.65 4.95
N LEU A 135 -8.62 -25.63 5.84
CA LEU A 135 -9.54 -25.66 6.98
C LEU A 135 -8.84 -25.38 8.32
N ARG A 136 -7.53 -25.48 8.35
CA ARG A 136 -6.70 -25.27 9.54
C ARG A 136 -5.58 -24.27 9.20
N ALA A 137 -5.53 -23.16 9.89
CA ALA A 137 -4.55 -22.11 9.65
C ALA A 137 -3.78 -21.71 10.89
N ALA A 138 -2.58 -21.20 10.67
CA ALA A 138 -1.80 -20.46 11.64
C ALA A 138 -1.80 -18.98 11.28
N ALA A 139 -1.82 -18.09 12.25
CA ALA A 139 -1.51 -16.67 12.11
C ALA A 139 -0.17 -16.39 12.78
N VAL A 140 0.78 -15.76 12.06
CA VAL A 140 2.11 -15.41 12.53
C VAL A 140 2.37 -13.96 12.11
N PHE A 141 2.15 -13.03 13.02
CA PHE A 141 2.24 -11.59 12.74
C PHE A 141 3.22 -10.89 13.68
N GLY A 142 3.86 -9.83 13.18
CA GLY A 142 4.71 -8.96 13.99
C GLY A 142 3.97 -8.30 15.14
N ASP A 143 4.69 -7.74 16.09
CA ASP A 143 4.14 -7.05 17.26
C ASP A 143 3.95 -5.53 17.04
N ASP A 144 4.19 -5.04 15.83
CA ASP A 144 3.90 -3.69 15.39
C ASP A 144 2.40 -3.47 15.09
N ILE A 145 1.99 -2.21 14.98
CA ILE A 145 0.59 -1.83 14.77
C ILE A 145 0.09 -2.30 13.41
N GLY A 146 0.84 -2.04 12.34
CA GLY A 146 0.47 -2.39 10.97
C GLY A 146 0.26 -3.88 10.80
N SER A 147 1.22 -4.70 11.26
CA SER A 147 1.09 -6.17 11.23
C SER A 147 -0.14 -6.70 11.97
N GLN A 148 -0.56 -6.02 13.05
CA GLN A 148 -1.69 -6.47 13.87
C GLN A 148 -3.06 -5.99 13.35
N ALA A 149 -3.12 -5.00 12.48
CA ALA A 149 -4.36 -4.32 12.08
C ALA A 149 -5.42 -5.26 11.47
N GLY A 150 -5.01 -6.14 10.54
CA GLY A 150 -5.91 -7.09 9.89
C GLY A 150 -6.20 -8.38 10.67
N VAL A 151 -5.47 -8.65 11.78
CA VAL A 151 -5.56 -9.93 12.50
C VAL A 151 -6.95 -10.21 13.11
N PRO A 152 -7.63 -9.27 13.77
CA PRO A 152 -8.94 -9.53 14.36
C PRO A 152 -9.98 -9.98 13.32
N THR A 153 -10.00 -9.36 12.15
CA THR A 153 -10.95 -9.68 11.08
C THR A 153 -10.56 -10.94 10.33
N LEU A 154 -9.26 -11.22 10.18
CA LEU A 154 -8.79 -12.51 9.70
C LEU A 154 -9.29 -13.66 10.58
N LEU A 155 -9.12 -13.56 11.90
CA LEU A 155 -9.56 -14.59 12.86
C LEU A 155 -11.08 -14.78 12.80
N ARG A 156 -11.84 -13.69 12.81
CA ARG A 156 -13.31 -13.71 12.73
C ARG A 156 -13.78 -14.27 11.40
N GLY A 157 -13.32 -13.71 10.28
CA GLY A 157 -13.73 -14.11 8.95
C GLY A 157 -13.37 -15.55 8.63
N TYR A 158 -12.18 -16.00 9.03
CA TYR A 158 -11.77 -17.38 8.83
C TYR A 158 -12.68 -18.35 9.59
N SER A 159 -13.07 -18.03 10.84
CA SER A 159 -14.02 -18.81 11.62
C SER A 159 -15.43 -18.80 11.02
N GLU A 160 -15.96 -17.64 10.60
CA GLU A 160 -17.27 -17.51 9.95
C GLU A 160 -17.34 -18.29 8.62
N LEU A 161 -16.23 -18.44 7.92
CA LEU A 161 -16.10 -19.22 6.71
C LEU A 161 -15.89 -20.72 6.95
N GLY A 162 -15.91 -21.18 8.22
CA GLY A 162 -15.77 -22.57 8.60
C GLY A 162 -14.33 -23.05 8.78
N GLY A 163 -13.35 -22.17 8.78
CA GLY A 163 -11.95 -22.46 9.07
C GLY A 163 -11.66 -22.45 10.58
N GLN A 164 -10.59 -23.14 10.98
CA GLN A 164 -10.09 -23.16 12.33
C GLN A 164 -8.70 -22.50 12.40
N MET A 165 -8.57 -21.39 13.11
CA MET A 165 -7.27 -20.85 13.47
C MET A 165 -6.70 -21.70 14.62
N VAL A 166 -5.72 -22.56 14.29
CA VAL A 166 -5.18 -23.54 15.26
C VAL A 166 -4.08 -22.96 16.14
N ILE A 167 -3.47 -21.87 15.69
CA ILE A 167 -2.49 -21.10 16.48
C ILE A 167 -2.48 -19.65 15.98
N ASN A 168 -2.35 -18.72 16.90
CA ASN A 168 -2.17 -17.30 16.63
C ASN A 168 -0.95 -16.81 17.41
N GLN A 169 0.10 -16.41 16.70
CA GLN A 169 1.37 -15.95 17.24
C GLN A 169 1.58 -14.48 16.91
N LYS A 170 1.76 -13.68 17.94
CA LYS A 170 2.31 -12.34 17.87
C LYS A 170 3.81 -12.46 18.18
N ILE A 171 4.66 -12.19 17.17
CA ILE A 171 6.11 -12.38 17.31
C ILE A 171 6.83 -11.04 17.45
N THR A 172 7.78 -10.99 18.38
CA THR A 172 8.62 -9.80 18.54
C THR A 172 9.64 -9.73 17.42
N LEU A 173 9.68 -8.60 16.73
CA LEU A 173 10.58 -8.36 15.61
C LEU A 173 12.05 -8.33 16.06
N GLY A 174 12.98 -8.63 15.13
CA GLY A 174 14.42 -8.52 15.36
C GLY A 174 15.05 -9.63 16.19
N GLN A 175 14.35 -10.73 16.47
CA GLN A 175 14.91 -11.88 17.14
C GLN A 175 15.87 -12.65 16.23
N SER A 176 16.91 -13.24 16.82
CA SER A 176 17.88 -14.09 16.09
C SER A 176 17.37 -15.51 15.82
N SER A 177 16.31 -15.95 16.50
CA SER A 177 15.66 -17.25 16.32
C SER A 177 14.20 -17.20 16.81
N TYR A 178 13.35 -17.98 16.14
CA TYR A 178 11.94 -18.22 16.47
C TYR A 178 11.66 -19.70 16.69
N GLN A 179 12.67 -20.49 17.02
CA GLN A 179 12.57 -21.95 17.12
C GLN A 179 11.42 -22.41 18.02
N SER A 180 11.21 -21.78 19.17
CA SER A 180 10.11 -22.15 20.07
C SER A 180 8.74 -21.91 19.43
N GLN A 181 8.56 -20.80 18.70
CA GLN A 181 7.32 -20.48 17.98
C GLN A 181 7.10 -21.43 16.81
N VAL A 182 8.17 -21.78 16.08
CA VAL A 182 8.14 -22.75 14.98
C VAL A 182 7.75 -24.13 15.47
N GLU A 183 8.30 -24.61 16.57
CA GLU A 183 7.93 -25.91 17.18
C GLU A 183 6.46 -25.95 17.60
N GLN A 184 5.94 -24.86 18.19
CA GLN A 184 4.52 -24.73 18.51
C GLN A 184 3.64 -24.76 17.26
N LEU A 185 4.04 -24.07 16.19
CA LEU A 185 3.33 -24.08 14.91
C LEU A 185 3.26 -25.50 14.33
N ILE A 186 4.38 -26.22 14.30
CA ILE A 186 4.46 -27.60 13.82
C ILE A 186 3.51 -28.50 14.62
N ALA A 187 3.51 -28.37 15.96
CA ALA A 187 2.64 -29.14 16.84
C ALA A 187 1.14 -28.86 16.59
N ALA A 188 0.78 -27.62 16.19
CA ALA A 188 -0.58 -27.23 15.89
C ALA A 188 -1.10 -27.80 14.53
N LYS A 189 -0.21 -28.25 13.65
CA LYS A 189 -0.51 -28.86 12.33
C LYS A 189 -1.44 -28.02 11.47
N PRO A 190 -1.08 -26.75 11.15
CA PRO A 190 -1.82 -25.95 10.18
C PRO A 190 -1.61 -26.48 8.75
N GLN A 191 -2.49 -26.07 7.84
CA GLN A 191 -2.39 -26.31 6.38
C GLN A 191 -1.88 -25.07 5.65
N VAL A 192 -2.00 -23.90 6.26
CA VAL A 192 -1.58 -22.61 5.73
C VAL A 192 -1.13 -21.70 6.87
N ILE A 193 -0.17 -20.82 6.59
CA ILE A 193 0.27 -19.74 7.48
C ILE A 193 -0.18 -18.41 6.89
N PHE A 194 -0.88 -17.59 7.66
CA PHE A 194 -1.07 -16.18 7.38
C PHE A 194 0.04 -15.39 8.07
N THR A 195 0.62 -14.41 7.39
CA THR A 195 1.76 -13.67 7.95
C THR A 195 1.87 -12.23 7.47
N GLU A 196 2.28 -11.37 8.37
CA GLU A 196 2.90 -10.09 8.11
C GLU A 196 3.96 -9.85 9.16
N THR A 197 5.21 -9.69 8.74
CA THR A 197 6.33 -9.32 9.63
C THR A 197 7.41 -8.63 8.80
N SER A 198 8.41 -8.07 9.46
CA SER A 198 9.58 -7.56 8.75
C SER A 198 10.26 -8.64 7.91
N PRO A 199 10.94 -8.28 6.80
CA PRO A 199 11.65 -9.24 5.95
C PRO A 199 12.59 -10.16 6.72
N GLN A 200 13.32 -9.60 7.70
CA GLN A 200 14.27 -10.35 8.52
C GLN A 200 13.59 -11.37 9.44
N ALA A 201 12.49 -10.99 10.06
CA ALA A 201 11.75 -11.88 10.96
C ALA A 201 11.13 -13.05 10.19
N ASN A 202 10.48 -12.79 9.04
CA ASN A 202 9.97 -13.85 8.18
C ASN A 202 11.08 -14.76 7.64
N ALA A 203 12.22 -14.19 7.23
CA ALA A 203 13.35 -14.97 6.75
C ALA A 203 13.84 -15.98 7.80
N THR A 204 14.03 -15.52 9.04
CA THR A 204 14.44 -16.37 10.15
C THR A 204 13.38 -17.45 10.44
N TYR A 205 12.11 -17.05 10.58
CA TYR A 205 11.01 -17.95 10.91
C TYR A 205 10.81 -19.05 9.86
N LEU A 206 10.76 -18.67 8.58
CA LEU A 206 10.50 -19.62 7.49
C LEU A 206 11.72 -20.49 7.19
N ALA A 207 12.95 -20.00 7.39
CA ALA A 207 14.15 -20.82 7.28
C ALA A 207 14.19 -21.92 8.35
N GLU A 208 13.87 -21.60 9.60
CA GLU A 208 13.79 -22.57 10.69
C GLU A 208 12.70 -23.62 10.41
N LEU A 209 11.53 -23.18 9.92
CA LEU A 209 10.44 -24.08 9.52
C LEU A 209 10.85 -25.02 8.37
N GLN A 210 11.57 -24.50 7.37
CA GLN A 210 12.10 -25.30 6.26
C GLN A 210 13.17 -26.30 6.71
N GLN A 211 14.07 -25.92 7.60
CA GLN A 211 15.10 -26.79 8.15
C GLN A 211 14.51 -28.01 8.87
N LEU A 212 13.34 -27.84 9.50
CA LEU A 212 12.61 -28.92 10.13
C LEU A 212 11.71 -29.72 9.14
N GLY A 213 11.71 -29.37 7.85
CA GLY A 213 10.95 -30.08 6.81
C GLY A 213 9.44 -29.78 6.83
N HIS A 214 9.00 -28.70 7.44
CA HIS A 214 7.59 -28.38 7.65
C HIS A 214 7.12 -27.10 6.91
N LEU A 215 7.82 -26.66 5.85
CA LEU A 215 7.36 -25.54 5.04
C LEU A 215 6.05 -25.89 4.34
N ILE A 216 5.02 -25.08 4.58
CA ILE A 216 3.66 -25.22 4.05
C ILE A 216 3.26 -23.92 3.33
N PRO A 217 2.12 -23.86 2.62
CA PRO A 217 1.65 -22.63 1.99
C PRO A 217 1.61 -21.45 2.97
N VAL A 218 2.07 -20.30 2.50
CA VAL A 218 2.11 -19.03 3.23
C VAL A 218 1.30 -18.01 2.44
N VAL A 219 0.41 -17.30 3.10
CA VAL A 219 -0.33 -16.17 2.56
C VAL A 219 0.09 -14.94 3.36
N GLY A 220 0.86 -14.09 2.74
CA GLY A 220 1.29 -12.83 3.31
C GLY A 220 0.36 -11.69 2.93
N THR A 221 0.64 -10.51 3.49
CA THR A 221 0.04 -9.25 3.11
C THR A 221 0.90 -8.55 2.05
N ASP A 222 0.49 -7.37 1.62
CA ASP A 222 1.20 -6.46 0.72
C ASP A 222 2.65 -6.16 1.12
N VAL A 223 2.97 -6.13 2.41
CA VAL A 223 4.35 -6.01 2.90
C VAL A 223 5.24 -7.12 2.34
N THR A 224 4.68 -8.29 2.14
CA THR A 224 5.42 -9.48 1.75
C THR A 224 5.68 -9.60 0.24
N ILE A 225 5.19 -8.65 -0.56
CA ILE A 225 5.49 -8.55 -2.00
C ILE A 225 6.63 -7.59 -2.32
N GLN A 226 7.18 -6.93 -1.33
CA GLN A 226 8.24 -5.95 -1.50
C GLN A 226 9.54 -6.58 -2.03
N PRO A 227 10.32 -5.90 -2.90
CA PRO A 227 11.58 -6.43 -3.44
C PRO A 227 12.60 -6.84 -2.38
N SER A 228 12.63 -6.12 -1.25
CA SER A 228 13.48 -6.45 -0.11
C SER A 228 13.04 -7.74 0.57
N TRP A 229 11.72 -7.95 0.69
CA TRP A 229 11.13 -9.16 1.25
C TRP A 229 11.44 -10.36 0.35
N PHE A 230 11.22 -10.23 -0.98
CA PHE A 230 11.62 -11.27 -1.95
C PHE A 230 13.10 -11.62 -1.83
N THR A 231 13.96 -10.61 -1.73
CA THR A 231 15.42 -10.83 -1.61
C THR A 231 15.77 -11.60 -0.35
N ALA A 232 15.20 -11.23 0.80
CA ALA A 232 15.41 -11.91 2.07
C ALA A 232 14.94 -13.36 2.03
N MET A 233 13.73 -13.61 1.49
CA MET A 233 13.18 -14.96 1.38
C MET A 233 13.91 -15.82 0.37
N ALA A 234 14.35 -15.26 -0.76
CA ALA A 234 15.13 -16.00 -1.75
C ALA A 234 16.47 -16.50 -1.19
N VAL A 235 17.06 -15.75 -0.25
CA VAL A 235 18.26 -16.17 0.49
C VAL A 235 17.93 -17.21 1.56
N ALA A 236 16.83 -17.02 2.31
CA ALA A 236 16.50 -17.83 3.48
C ALA A 236 15.97 -19.22 3.11
N ILE A 237 15.02 -19.30 2.16
CA ILE A 237 14.33 -20.56 1.79
C ILE A 237 14.56 -20.98 0.33
N GLY A 238 15.18 -20.12 -0.46
CA GLY A 238 15.44 -20.34 -1.88
C GLY A 238 14.25 -20.03 -2.79
N LYS A 239 14.55 -19.57 -4.01
CA LYS A 239 13.53 -19.21 -5.01
C LYS A 239 12.54 -20.33 -5.34
N PRO A 240 12.93 -21.62 -5.46
CA PRO A 240 11.97 -22.68 -5.74
C PRO A 240 10.92 -22.88 -4.63
N ALA A 241 11.30 -22.72 -3.36
CA ALA A 241 10.36 -22.80 -2.25
C ALA A 241 9.44 -21.57 -2.23
N LEU A 242 10.00 -20.39 -2.46
CA LEU A 242 9.27 -19.13 -2.52
C LEU A 242 8.18 -19.17 -3.61
N THR A 243 8.53 -19.56 -4.84
CA THR A 243 7.56 -19.64 -5.95
C THR A 243 6.50 -20.72 -5.76
N LYS A 244 6.78 -21.75 -4.96
CA LYS A 244 5.85 -22.87 -4.72
C LYS A 244 4.88 -22.60 -3.58
N TYR A 245 5.34 -22.00 -2.50
CA TYR A 245 4.60 -21.97 -1.24
C TYR A 245 4.07 -20.60 -0.88
N PHE A 246 4.55 -19.53 -1.54
CA PHE A 246 4.26 -18.18 -1.11
C PHE A 246 3.22 -17.49 -2.00
N PHE A 247 2.20 -16.96 -1.35
CA PHE A 247 1.14 -16.11 -1.90
C PHE A 247 1.04 -14.85 -1.07
N ALA A 248 0.63 -13.74 -1.67
CA ALA A 248 0.46 -12.50 -0.94
C ALA A 248 -0.80 -11.76 -1.39
N GLU A 249 -1.48 -11.18 -0.45
CA GLU A 249 -2.60 -10.29 -0.69
C GLU A 249 -2.06 -8.88 -0.90
N GLN A 250 -2.67 -8.14 -1.83
CA GLN A 250 -2.49 -6.69 -1.99
C GLN A 250 -3.79 -6.05 -2.51
N PRO A 251 -3.93 -4.70 -2.41
CA PRO A 251 -5.01 -3.98 -3.06
C PRO A 251 -5.10 -4.32 -4.55
N TYR A 252 -6.33 -4.47 -5.07
CA TYR A 252 -6.55 -4.83 -6.46
C TYR A 252 -6.11 -3.71 -7.39
N ALA A 253 -4.96 -3.88 -8.01
CA ALA A 253 -4.39 -2.99 -9.01
C ALA A 253 -3.71 -3.83 -10.10
N PRO A 254 -4.49 -4.48 -10.99
CA PRO A 254 -3.93 -5.37 -12.00
C PRO A 254 -3.02 -4.58 -12.95
N PRO A 255 -1.82 -5.10 -13.29
CA PRO A 255 -0.87 -4.42 -14.18
C PRO A 255 -1.36 -4.46 -15.64
N SER A 256 -2.47 -3.79 -15.91
CA SER A 256 -3.14 -3.81 -17.20
C SER A 256 -3.97 -2.53 -17.42
N GLY A 257 -4.38 -2.30 -18.67
CA GLY A 257 -5.19 -1.15 -19.06
C GLY A 257 -4.41 0.15 -19.30
N PRO A 258 -5.11 1.19 -19.77
CA PRO A 258 -4.47 2.46 -20.20
C PRO A 258 -3.73 3.18 -19.07
N GLY A 259 -4.30 3.23 -17.88
CA GLY A 259 -3.68 3.89 -16.71
C GLY A 259 -2.36 3.24 -16.33
N TRP A 260 -2.34 1.90 -16.21
CA TRP A 260 -1.12 1.16 -15.92
C TRP A 260 -0.05 1.33 -17.03
N GLN A 261 -0.43 1.30 -18.29
CA GLN A 261 0.52 1.48 -19.40
C GLN A 261 1.23 2.84 -19.35
N LEU A 262 0.49 3.90 -19.00
CA LEU A 262 1.04 5.24 -18.84
C LEU A 262 1.95 5.33 -17.61
N TYR A 263 1.50 4.83 -16.49
CA TYR A 263 2.33 4.72 -15.27
C TYR A 263 3.64 3.99 -15.52
N ASN A 264 3.58 2.78 -16.11
CA ASN A 264 4.77 1.97 -16.36
C ASN A 264 5.76 2.67 -17.32
N LYS A 265 5.26 3.37 -18.33
CA LYS A 265 6.07 4.21 -19.23
C LYS A 265 6.76 5.32 -18.43
N ASP A 266 6.04 6.05 -17.60
CA ASP A 266 6.55 7.19 -16.84
C ASP A 266 7.53 6.74 -15.76
N LEU A 267 7.25 5.61 -15.10
CA LEU A 267 8.14 4.95 -14.14
C LEU A 267 9.48 4.57 -14.78
N LEU A 268 9.45 3.90 -15.94
CA LEU A 268 10.67 3.49 -16.64
C LEU A 268 11.46 4.68 -17.21
N ALA A 269 10.80 5.82 -17.45
CA ALA A 269 11.43 7.07 -17.89
C ALA A 269 12.01 7.88 -16.73
N SER A 270 11.67 7.58 -15.47
CA SER A 270 12.14 8.30 -14.29
C SER A 270 13.57 7.94 -13.96
N SER A 271 14.50 8.85 -14.20
CA SER A 271 15.95 8.63 -13.95
C SER A 271 16.33 8.66 -12.46
N SER A 272 15.45 9.16 -11.60
CA SER A 272 15.66 9.26 -10.15
C SER A 272 15.18 8.02 -9.38
N VAL A 273 14.51 7.08 -10.08
CA VAL A 273 14.05 5.82 -9.47
C VAL A 273 15.08 4.72 -9.71
N PRO A 274 15.72 4.18 -8.68
CA PRO A 274 16.62 3.03 -8.82
C PRO A 274 15.82 1.78 -9.24
N LYS A 275 16.31 1.07 -10.26
CA LYS A 275 15.70 -0.18 -10.77
C LYS A 275 14.18 -0.06 -10.98
N PRO A 276 13.70 0.88 -11.80
CA PRO A 276 12.28 1.22 -11.85
C PRO A 276 11.38 0.03 -12.20
N ALA A 277 11.85 -0.93 -13.00
CA ALA A 277 11.05 -2.08 -13.40
C ALA A 277 10.58 -2.96 -12.23
N GLN A 278 11.26 -2.94 -11.09
CA GLN A 278 10.84 -3.72 -9.91
C GLN A 278 9.50 -3.24 -9.30
N TRP A 279 9.11 -2.00 -9.60
CA TRP A 279 7.90 -1.38 -9.08
C TRP A 279 6.72 -1.43 -10.06
N SER A 280 6.90 -2.02 -11.25
CA SER A 280 5.88 -1.98 -12.31
C SER A 280 4.58 -2.71 -11.98
N THR A 281 4.61 -3.67 -11.07
CA THR A 281 3.45 -4.48 -10.64
C THR A 281 3.07 -4.23 -9.17
N ASP A 282 3.73 -3.30 -8.53
CA ASP A 282 3.49 -2.93 -7.14
C ASP A 282 2.28 -2.00 -7.03
N SER A 283 1.24 -2.43 -6.29
CA SER A 283 -0.03 -1.71 -6.19
C SER A 283 0.10 -0.39 -5.42
N TYR A 284 0.99 -0.33 -4.44
CA TYR A 284 1.22 0.89 -3.67
C TYR A 284 1.96 1.93 -4.47
N THR A 285 2.99 1.54 -5.23
CA THR A 285 3.69 2.46 -6.15
C THR A 285 2.73 3.06 -7.17
N MET A 286 1.80 2.25 -7.73
CA MET A 286 0.73 2.74 -8.61
C MET A 286 -0.19 3.73 -7.89
N THR A 287 -0.58 3.43 -6.67
CA THR A 287 -1.44 4.28 -5.83
C THR A 287 -0.77 5.61 -5.49
N TYR A 288 0.53 5.63 -5.21
CA TYR A 288 1.28 6.87 -4.98
C TYR A 288 1.43 7.71 -6.25
N TYR A 289 1.65 7.06 -7.40
CA TYR A 289 1.62 7.74 -8.69
C TYR A 289 0.26 8.43 -8.91
N ASP A 290 -0.83 7.70 -8.73
CA ASP A 290 -2.18 8.23 -8.89
C ASP A 290 -2.47 9.37 -7.91
N SER A 291 -2.00 9.28 -6.68
CA SER A 291 -2.15 10.32 -5.66
C SER A 291 -1.56 11.66 -6.11
N VAL A 292 -0.35 11.64 -6.69
CA VAL A 292 0.30 12.88 -7.17
C VAL A 292 -0.40 13.41 -8.43
N ILE A 293 -0.87 12.54 -9.31
CA ILE A 293 -1.69 12.95 -10.46
C ILE A 293 -3.00 13.61 -10.00
N LEU A 294 -3.69 13.04 -8.99
CA LEU A 294 -4.90 13.62 -8.40
C LEU A 294 -4.64 15.01 -7.80
N MET A 295 -3.57 15.18 -7.02
CA MET A 295 -3.16 16.49 -6.50
C MET A 295 -3.00 17.50 -7.62
N ALA A 296 -2.32 17.12 -8.70
CA ALA A 296 -2.02 17.97 -9.84
C ALA A 296 -3.30 18.36 -10.63
N LEU A 297 -4.20 17.42 -10.84
CA LEU A 297 -5.50 17.66 -11.49
C LEU A 297 -6.42 18.54 -10.64
N ALA A 298 -6.50 18.29 -9.33
CA ALA A 298 -7.28 19.09 -8.40
C ALA A 298 -6.78 20.54 -8.35
N ALA A 299 -5.46 20.75 -8.32
CA ALA A 299 -4.86 22.08 -8.36
C ALA A 299 -5.12 22.80 -9.70
N THR A 300 -5.05 22.07 -10.81
CA THR A 300 -5.38 22.60 -12.15
C THR A 300 -6.84 23.04 -12.20
N MET A 301 -7.77 22.21 -11.71
CA MET A 301 -9.18 22.53 -11.64
C MET A 301 -9.46 23.74 -10.73
N ALA A 302 -8.80 23.78 -9.58
CA ALA A 302 -8.88 24.89 -8.62
C ALA A 302 -8.22 26.19 -9.13
N LYS A 303 -7.41 26.10 -10.18
CA LYS A 303 -6.55 27.20 -10.66
C LYS A 303 -5.65 27.78 -9.57
N SER A 304 -5.18 26.92 -8.66
CA SER A 304 -4.38 27.31 -7.51
C SER A 304 -3.41 26.21 -7.12
N THR A 305 -2.16 26.60 -6.82
CA THR A 305 -1.17 25.69 -6.23
C THR A 305 -1.21 25.69 -4.69
N ASN A 306 -2.09 26.48 -4.09
CA ASN A 306 -2.28 26.50 -2.63
C ASN A 306 -3.02 25.21 -2.18
N PRO A 307 -2.40 24.35 -1.35
CA PRO A 307 -2.98 23.09 -0.91
C PRO A 307 -4.30 23.26 -0.18
N ALA A 308 -4.45 24.29 0.63
CA ALA A 308 -5.70 24.59 1.34
C ALA A 308 -6.87 24.91 0.38
N VAL A 309 -6.57 25.35 -0.85
CA VAL A 309 -7.58 25.66 -1.87
C VAL A 309 -7.92 24.43 -2.69
N TRP A 310 -6.92 23.74 -3.25
CA TRP A 310 -7.20 22.64 -4.17
C TRP A 310 -7.69 21.36 -3.49
N ASN A 311 -7.47 21.19 -2.19
CA ASN A 311 -7.96 20.04 -1.43
C ASN A 311 -9.47 19.76 -1.68
N ALA A 312 -10.30 20.80 -1.71
CA ALA A 312 -11.75 20.66 -1.94
C ALA A 312 -12.13 20.15 -3.34
N TYR A 313 -11.19 20.15 -4.28
CA TYR A 313 -11.42 19.75 -5.67
C TYR A 313 -11.06 18.27 -5.94
N ILE A 314 -10.46 17.56 -4.98
CA ILE A 314 -10.07 16.14 -5.15
C ILE A 314 -11.26 15.27 -5.60
N PRO A 315 -12.46 15.32 -4.96
CA PRO A 315 -13.58 14.50 -5.43
C PRO A 315 -14.11 14.92 -6.82
N SER A 316 -13.82 16.15 -7.23
CA SER A 316 -14.32 16.67 -8.53
C SER A 316 -13.49 16.21 -9.73
N VAL A 317 -12.31 15.64 -9.50
CA VAL A 317 -11.48 15.07 -10.57
C VAL A 317 -11.62 13.55 -10.70
N THR A 318 -12.43 12.94 -9.83
CA THR A 318 -12.84 11.53 -9.87
C THR A 318 -14.37 11.41 -9.92
N THR A 319 -15.04 12.16 -10.83
CA THR A 319 -16.50 12.21 -10.90
C THR A 319 -17.01 11.05 -11.73
N PRO A 320 -17.73 10.06 -11.13
CA PRO A 320 -18.23 8.92 -11.87
C PRO A 320 -19.14 9.31 -13.05
N GLY A 321 -18.87 8.72 -14.22
CA GLY A 321 -19.65 8.98 -15.45
C GLY A 321 -19.28 10.25 -16.20
N ALA A 322 -18.26 10.99 -15.76
CA ALA A 322 -17.67 12.10 -16.51
C ALA A 322 -16.72 11.60 -17.61
N VAL A 323 -15.96 12.49 -18.25
CA VAL A 323 -14.96 12.09 -19.27
C VAL A 323 -13.82 11.32 -18.59
N VAL A 324 -13.68 10.06 -18.93
CA VAL A 324 -12.57 9.23 -18.42
C VAL A 324 -11.25 9.72 -18.96
N VAL A 325 -10.29 9.95 -18.07
CA VAL A 325 -8.91 10.33 -18.38
C VAL A 325 -7.94 9.46 -17.60
N HIS A 326 -6.80 9.11 -18.23
CA HIS A 326 -5.82 8.20 -17.64
C HIS A 326 -4.46 8.87 -17.39
N SER A 327 -4.31 10.13 -17.75
CA SER A 327 -3.07 10.89 -17.55
C SER A 327 -3.35 12.31 -17.07
N PHE A 328 -2.31 12.94 -16.51
CA PHE A 328 -2.36 14.36 -16.18
C PHE A 328 -2.60 15.21 -17.45
N ALA A 329 -1.92 14.91 -18.56
CA ALA A 329 -2.06 15.67 -19.80
C ALA A 329 -3.49 15.64 -20.35
N ASP A 330 -4.12 14.46 -20.41
CA ASP A 330 -5.50 14.31 -20.90
C ASP A 330 -6.49 15.01 -19.94
N GLY A 331 -6.26 14.89 -18.63
CA GLY A 331 -7.05 15.58 -17.62
C GLY A 331 -7.00 17.10 -17.77
N VAL A 332 -5.81 17.66 -17.93
CA VAL A 332 -5.62 19.11 -18.19
C VAL A 332 -6.34 19.54 -19.47
N ALA A 333 -6.18 18.80 -20.55
CA ALA A 333 -6.84 19.12 -21.83
C ALA A 333 -8.36 19.11 -21.70
N ALA A 334 -8.93 18.13 -20.99
CA ALA A 334 -10.37 18.05 -20.74
C ALA A 334 -10.87 19.19 -19.83
N LEU A 335 -10.14 19.53 -18.77
CA LEU A 335 -10.47 20.62 -17.86
C LEU A 335 -10.43 21.99 -18.58
N LEU A 336 -9.42 22.23 -19.41
CA LEU A 336 -9.33 23.44 -20.23
C LEU A 336 -10.47 23.56 -21.23
N ALA A 337 -10.99 22.43 -21.73
CA ALA A 337 -12.19 22.36 -22.56
C ALA A 337 -13.51 22.49 -21.77
N GLY A 338 -13.45 22.79 -20.48
CA GLY A 338 -14.61 22.95 -19.59
C GLY A 338 -15.36 21.65 -19.28
N LYS A 339 -14.73 20.49 -19.48
CA LYS A 339 -15.35 19.18 -19.19
C LYS A 339 -15.11 18.78 -17.73
N LYS A 340 -16.09 18.05 -17.17
CA LYS A 340 -15.87 17.26 -15.96
C LYS A 340 -15.08 16.02 -16.31
N ILE A 341 -14.20 15.58 -15.39
CA ILE A 341 -13.34 14.41 -15.59
C ILE A 341 -13.56 13.35 -14.55
N ASP A 342 -13.27 12.12 -14.94
CA ASP A 342 -13.19 10.94 -14.10
C ASP A 342 -11.80 10.33 -14.29
N TYR A 343 -10.89 10.62 -13.37
CA TYR A 343 -9.53 10.08 -13.44
C TYR A 343 -9.57 8.61 -13.02
N VAL A 344 -9.20 7.75 -13.96
CA VAL A 344 -9.00 6.31 -13.74
C VAL A 344 -7.53 6.02 -13.92
N GLY A 345 -6.85 5.81 -12.81
CA GLY A 345 -5.40 5.77 -12.73
C GLY A 345 -4.76 4.41 -13.03
N ALA A 346 -3.51 4.29 -12.60
CA ALA A 346 -2.74 3.05 -12.69
C ALA A 346 -3.31 1.94 -11.79
N ALA A 347 -3.74 2.31 -10.57
CA ALA A 347 -4.41 1.42 -9.62
C ALA A 347 -5.91 1.21 -9.94
N GLY A 348 -6.42 1.83 -11.01
CA GLY A 348 -7.81 1.68 -11.47
C GLY A 348 -8.72 2.82 -11.06
N VAL A 349 -9.99 2.50 -10.77
CA VAL A 349 -11.02 3.49 -10.40
C VAL A 349 -10.79 3.98 -8.97
N ILE A 350 -10.78 5.29 -8.79
CA ILE A 350 -10.63 5.93 -7.48
C ILE A 350 -11.94 6.61 -7.13
N ALA A 351 -12.56 6.17 -6.04
CA ALA A 351 -13.83 6.71 -5.55
C ALA A 351 -13.77 6.91 -4.04
N PHE A 352 -13.77 8.16 -3.62
CA PHE A 352 -13.77 8.51 -2.21
C PHE A 352 -15.18 8.52 -1.63
N ASN A 353 -15.32 7.92 -0.44
CA ASN A 353 -16.56 8.04 0.36
C ASN A 353 -16.56 9.38 1.14
N GLN A 354 -17.61 9.58 1.94
CA GLN A 354 -17.76 10.79 2.77
C GLN A 354 -16.67 10.98 3.83
N TRP A 355 -15.85 9.96 4.09
CA TRP A 355 -14.74 9.95 5.04
C TRP A 355 -13.39 10.10 4.35
N HIS A 356 -13.39 10.45 3.07
CA HIS A 356 -12.20 10.56 2.21
C HIS A 356 -11.43 9.25 2.06
N ASN A 357 -12.11 8.10 2.20
CA ASN A 357 -11.50 6.80 2.00
C ASN A 357 -11.85 6.25 0.63
N SER A 358 -10.86 5.88 -0.14
CA SER A 358 -11.00 5.04 -1.32
C SER A 358 -11.06 3.58 -0.90
N GLY A 359 -12.01 2.83 -1.45
CA GLY A 359 -12.17 1.40 -1.20
C GLY A 359 -11.89 0.62 -2.47
N GLY A 360 -11.72 -0.70 -2.34
CA GLY A 360 -11.47 -1.58 -3.47
C GLY A 360 -11.64 -3.04 -3.11
N GLY A 361 -11.32 -3.91 -4.07
CA GLY A 361 -11.08 -5.32 -3.84
C GLY A 361 -9.61 -5.58 -3.53
N PHE A 362 -9.29 -6.86 -3.45
CA PHE A 362 -7.93 -7.33 -3.26
C PHE A 362 -7.56 -8.32 -4.36
N GLN A 363 -6.29 -8.50 -4.57
CA GLN A 363 -5.73 -9.57 -5.40
C GLN A 363 -4.79 -10.43 -4.56
N ILE A 364 -4.64 -11.67 -4.99
CA ILE A 364 -3.65 -12.58 -4.45
C ILE A 364 -2.65 -12.87 -5.56
N ASP A 365 -1.42 -12.63 -5.28
CA ASP A 365 -0.32 -12.85 -6.20
C ASP A 365 0.61 -13.96 -5.70
N SER A 366 1.39 -14.52 -6.62
CA SER A 366 2.49 -15.44 -6.33
C SER A 366 3.76 -14.91 -6.98
N TYR A 367 4.90 -15.23 -6.39
CA TYR A 367 6.19 -14.87 -6.98
C TYR A 367 6.56 -15.76 -8.18
N GLN A 368 7.12 -15.12 -9.20
CA GLN A 368 7.94 -15.76 -10.22
C GLN A 368 9.41 -15.85 -9.75
N ALA A 369 10.21 -16.66 -10.44
CA ALA A 369 11.61 -16.88 -10.07
C ALA A 369 12.50 -15.62 -10.19
N ASN A 370 12.09 -14.64 -10.99
CA ASN A 370 12.77 -13.35 -11.15
C ASN A 370 12.34 -12.29 -10.12
N GLY A 371 11.31 -12.58 -9.32
CA GLY A 371 10.74 -11.68 -8.33
C GLY A 371 9.49 -10.92 -8.79
N ASP A 372 9.12 -11.05 -10.06
CA ASP A 372 7.87 -10.49 -10.56
C ASP A 372 6.67 -11.19 -9.93
N LEU A 373 5.55 -10.51 -9.88
CA LEU A 373 4.29 -11.04 -9.36
C LEU A 373 3.44 -11.63 -10.49
N ASN A 374 2.66 -12.63 -10.13
CA ASN A 374 1.69 -13.27 -11.02
C ASN A 374 0.35 -13.37 -10.31
N LEU A 375 -0.67 -12.72 -10.87
CA LEU A 375 -2.03 -12.73 -10.34
C LEU A 375 -2.59 -14.17 -10.29
N VAL A 376 -2.98 -14.62 -9.10
CA VAL A 376 -3.54 -15.95 -8.83
C VAL A 376 -5.04 -15.91 -8.62
N SER A 377 -5.53 -14.89 -7.92
CA SER A 377 -6.96 -14.71 -7.61
C SER A 377 -7.28 -13.24 -7.40
N SER A 378 -8.53 -12.86 -7.62
CA SER A 378 -9.05 -11.54 -7.27
C SER A 378 -10.26 -11.68 -6.35
N ILE A 379 -10.34 -10.82 -5.34
CA ILE A 379 -11.40 -10.78 -4.35
C ILE A 379 -12.06 -9.41 -4.45
N THR A 380 -13.27 -9.40 -4.97
CA THR A 380 -14.02 -8.17 -5.22
C THR A 380 -14.61 -7.58 -3.94
N ALA A 381 -14.87 -6.28 -3.92
CA ALA A 381 -15.60 -5.62 -2.85
C ALA A 381 -16.99 -6.26 -2.61
N ALA A 382 -17.64 -6.78 -3.66
CA ALA A 382 -18.92 -7.47 -3.53
C ALA A 382 -18.82 -8.82 -2.78
N GLN A 383 -17.71 -9.53 -2.91
CA GLN A 383 -17.47 -10.76 -2.14
C GLN A 383 -17.13 -10.46 -0.67
N LEU A 384 -16.56 -9.31 -0.39
CA LEU A 384 -16.19 -8.86 0.96
C LEU A 384 -17.38 -8.29 1.72
N ALA A 385 -18.29 -7.61 1.04
CA ALA A 385 -19.43 -6.91 1.65
C ALA A 385 -20.25 -7.74 2.67
N PRO A 386 -20.54 -9.04 2.47
CA PRO A 386 -21.26 -9.85 3.46
C PRO A 386 -20.50 -10.09 4.77
N LEU A 387 -19.16 -9.94 4.76
CA LEU A 387 -18.29 -10.17 5.91
C LEU A 387 -18.02 -8.88 6.71
N ILE A 388 -18.16 -7.73 6.06
CA ILE A 388 -17.99 -6.41 6.68
C ILE A 388 -19.32 -6.08 7.37
N LYS A 389 -19.30 -6.03 8.71
CA LYS A 389 -20.50 -5.77 9.54
C LYS A 389 -20.42 -4.44 10.24
#